data_e7369c577a13b01e1d58ad606d36fa6c
#
_entry.id   e7369c577a13b01e1d58ad606d36fa6c
#
_cell.length_a   1.000
_cell.length_b   1.000
_cell.length_c   1.000
_cell.angle_alpha   90.00
_cell.angle_beta   90.00
_cell.angle_gamma   90.00
#
_symmetry.space_group_name_H-M   'P 1'
#
loop_
_entity.id
_entity.type
_entity.pdbx_description
1 polymer ?
#
loop_
_entity_poly.entity_id
_entity_poly.type
_entity_poly.pdbx_seq_one_letter_code
_entity_poly.pdbx_strand_id
1 'polypeptide(L)'
;GPSRVFVLLDDDHRPLAGAAYSELGSLMADVRVLTTPAARRLGLASTVATLATHDALDAGLVPLARMRRDNRGARTVAAVSGYDIWGTLVTVRVPPEK
;
A
#
# COMPACT_ATOMS: atom_id res chain seq x y z
N GLY A 1 -10.19 -11.53 4.32
CA GLY A 1 -10.20 -10.81 5.58
C GLY A 1 -10.64 -9.37 5.42
N PRO A 2 -10.75 -8.61 6.50
CA PRO A 2 -11.18 -7.22 6.42
C PRO A 2 -10.18 -6.38 5.61
N SER A 3 -10.72 -5.41 4.89
CA SER A 3 -9.96 -4.45 4.12
C SER A 3 -10.22 -3.06 4.64
N ARG A 4 -9.20 -2.22 4.63
CA ARG A 4 -9.32 -0.80 4.98
C ARG A 4 -8.89 0.03 3.80
N VAL A 5 -9.63 1.10 3.54
CA VAL A 5 -9.36 2.00 2.43
C VAL A 5 -9.28 3.43 2.96
N PHE A 6 -8.23 4.13 2.57
CA PHE A 6 -8.03 5.54 2.90
C PHE A 6 -8.01 6.33 1.60
N VAL A 7 -8.80 7.38 1.52
CA VAL A 7 -8.90 8.20 0.31
C VAL A 7 -8.75 9.66 0.68
N LEU A 8 -7.91 10.37 -0.05
CA LEU A 8 -7.81 11.83 0.04
C LEU A 8 -8.60 12.43 -1.10
N LEU A 9 -9.43 13.40 -0.75
CA LEU A 9 -10.30 14.09 -1.70
C LEU A 9 -9.87 15.55 -1.82
N ASP A 10 -10.10 16.14 -3.00
CA ASP A 10 -9.96 17.58 -3.17
C ASP A 10 -11.21 18.31 -2.65
N ASP A 11 -11.25 19.64 -2.79
CA ASP A 11 -12.36 20.45 -2.32
C ASP A 11 -13.67 20.15 -3.06
N ASP A 12 -13.60 19.57 -4.25
CA ASP A 12 -14.76 19.15 -5.04
C ASP A 12 -15.14 17.69 -4.79
N HIS A 13 -14.59 17.06 -3.75
CA HIS A 13 -14.80 15.66 -3.38
C HIS A 13 -14.33 14.67 -4.45
N ARG A 14 -13.33 15.03 -5.24
CA ARG A 14 -12.72 14.13 -6.22
C ARG A 14 -11.53 13.40 -5.60
N PRO A 15 -11.38 12.10 -5.84
CA PRO A 15 -10.25 11.36 -5.30
C PRO A 15 -8.91 11.85 -5.88
N LEU A 16 -7.96 12.14 -5.01
CA LEU A 16 -6.59 12.50 -5.37
C LEU A 16 -5.63 11.35 -5.19
N ALA A 17 -5.75 10.66 -4.10
CA ALA A 17 -4.90 9.53 -3.75
C ALA A 17 -5.66 8.57 -2.86
N GLY A 18 -5.31 7.32 -2.92
CA GLY A 18 -5.88 6.31 -2.05
C GLY A 18 -4.87 5.27 -1.68
N ALA A 19 -5.05 4.68 -0.51
CA ALA A 19 -4.30 3.52 -0.09
C ALA A 19 -5.25 2.54 0.57
N ALA A 20 -4.96 1.28 0.39
CA ALA A 20 -5.77 0.22 0.96
C ALA A 20 -4.86 -0.90 1.42
N TYR A 21 -5.32 -1.68 2.39
CA TYR A 21 -4.66 -2.94 2.67
C TYR A 21 -5.68 -4.05 2.85
N SER A 22 -5.24 -5.24 2.51
CA SER A 22 -5.99 -6.48 2.72
C SER A 22 -5.17 -7.42 3.58
N GLU A 23 -5.80 -8.11 4.50
CA GLU A 23 -5.09 -9.11 5.30
C GLU A 23 -4.68 -10.30 4.44
N LEU A 24 -3.44 -10.72 4.62
CA LEU A 24 -2.91 -11.97 4.07
C LEU A 24 -2.68 -12.93 5.23
N GLY A 25 -3.54 -13.92 5.34
CA GLY A 25 -3.58 -14.74 6.52
C GLY A 25 -3.95 -13.89 7.74
N SER A 26 -3.38 -14.19 8.89
CA SER A 26 -3.61 -13.41 10.11
C SER A 26 -2.40 -12.57 10.54
N LEU A 27 -1.38 -12.49 9.69
CA LEU A 27 -0.10 -11.89 10.06
C LEU A 27 0.27 -10.67 9.24
N MET A 28 -0.09 -10.62 7.96
CA MET A 28 0.39 -9.60 7.05
C MET A 28 -0.74 -8.77 6.46
N ALA A 29 -0.42 -7.53 6.13
CA ALA A 29 -1.30 -6.65 5.37
C ALA A 29 -0.65 -6.31 4.04
N ASP A 30 -1.35 -6.57 2.94
CA ASP A 30 -0.90 -6.20 1.59
C ASP A 30 -1.35 -4.77 1.31
N VAL A 31 -0.41 -3.83 1.34
CA VAL A 31 -0.70 -2.40 1.19
C VAL A 31 -0.55 -1.99 -0.27
N ARG A 32 -1.56 -1.30 -0.80
CA ARG A 32 -1.58 -0.80 -2.17
C ARG A 32 -1.88 0.69 -2.16
N VAL A 33 -1.24 1.41 -3.06
CA VAL A 33 -1.38 2.87 -3.17
C VAL A 33 -1.68 3.25 -4.61
N LEU A 34 -2.64 4.14 -4.79
CA LEU A 34 -3.00 4.70 -6.09
C LEU A 34 -3.03 6.21 -5.98
N THR A 35 -2.50 6.89 -6.99
CA THR A 35 -2.55 8.36 -7.06
C THR A 35 -2.88 8.80 -8.47
N THR A 36 -3.57 9.94 -8.55
CA THR A 36 -3.72 10.62 -9.84
C THR A 36 -2.37 11.25 -10.24
N PRO A 37 -2.13 11.46 -11.55
CA PRO A 37 -0.89 12.11 -11.98
C PRO A 37 -0.65 13.49 -11.33
N ALA A 38 -1.69 14.28 -11.14
CA ALA A 38 -1.60 15.57 -10.49
C ALA A 38 -1.17 15.46 -9.03
N ALA A 39 -1.72 14.47 -8.31
CA ALA A 39 -1.45 14.27 -6.89
C ALA A 39 -0.04 13.74 -6.61
N ARG A 40 0.59 13.08 -7.58
CA ARG A 40 1.95 12.55 -7.41
C ARG A 40 2.97 13.63 -7.04
N ARG A 41 2.78 14.84 -7.55
CA ARG A 41 3.68 15.96 -7.30
C ARG A 41 3.49 16.59 -5.93
N LEU A 42 2.41 16.26 -5.24
CA LEU A 42 2.04 16.85 -3.95
C LEU A 42 2.44 15.97 -2.76
N GLY A 43 3.06 14.82 -3.01
CA GLY A 43 3.45 13.90 -1.94
C GLY A 43 2.28 13.20 -1.26
N LEU A 44 1.10 13.22 -1.86
CA LEU A 44 -0.11 12.64 -1.26
C LEU A 44 -0.08 11.11 -1.19
N ALA A 45 0.65 10.49 -2.12
CA ALA A 45 0.83 9.03 -2.08
C ALA A 45 1.48 8.58 -0.77
N SER A 46 2.52 9.30 -0.33
CA SER A 46 3.20 9.00 0.93
C SER A 46 2.28 9.20 2.12
N THR A 47 1.42 10.21 2.07
CA THR A 47 0.46 10.48 3.14
C THR A 47 -0.51 9.32 3.32
N VAL A 48 -1.18 8.89 2.23
CA VAL A 48 -2.14 7.78 2.33
C VAL A 48 -1.45 6.45 2.62
N ALA A 49 -0.25 6.23 2.09
CA ALA A 49 0.52 5.03 2.37
C ALA A 49 0.88 4.94 3.86
N THR A 50 1.28 6.06 4.44
CA THR A 50 1.60 6.15 5.87
C THR A 50 0.36 5.87 6.73
N LEU A 51 -0.79 6.44 6.37
CA LEU A 51 -2.05 6.19 7.08
C LEU A 51 -2.42 4.71 7.06
N ALA A 52 -2.37 4.08 5.89
CA ALA A 52 -2.70 2.67 5.75
C ALA A 52 -1.71 1.78 6.52
N THR A 53 -0.42 2.12 6.44
CA THR A 53 0.63 1.39 7.12
C THR A 53 0.45 1.43 8.64
N HIS A 54 0.18 2.62 9.20
CA HIS A 54 -0.03 2.76 10.63
C HIS A 54 -1.30 2.03 11.09
N ASP A 55 -2.36 2.09 10.30
CA ASP A 55 -3.58 1.36 10.64
C ASP A 55 -3.35 -0.15 10.65
N ALA A 56 -2.59 -0.67 9.68
CA ALA A 56 -2.23 -2.09 9.65
C ALA A 56 -1.41 -2.49 10.87
N LEU A 57 -0.42 -1.67 11.25
CA LEU A 57 0.39 -1.92 12.44
C LEU A 57 -0.46 -1.89 13.70
N ASP A 58 -1.37 -0.95 13.83
CA ASP A 58 -2.28 -0.85 14.97
C ASP A 58 -3.21 -2.07 15.05
N ALA A 59 -3.52 -2.67 13.92
CA ALA A 59 -4.29 -3.92 13.87
C ALA A 59 -3.46 -5.17 14.18
N GLY A 60 -2.18 -5.01 14.48
CA GLY A 60 -1.28 -6.12 14.77
C GLY A 60 -0.77 -6.86 13.56
N LEU A 61 -0.85 -6.25 12.37
CA LEU A 61 -0.41 -6.86 11.13
C LEU A 61 0.96 -6.33 10.71
N VAL A 62 1.71 -7.13 9.97
CA VAL A 62 2.97 -6.70 9.36
C VAL A 62 2.66 -6.15 7.97
N PRO A 63 2.84 -4.84 7.72
CA PRO A 63 2.55 -4.27 6.43
C PRO A 63 3.58 -4.68 5.39
N LEU A 64 3.10 -5.02 4.20
CA LEU A 64 3.90 -5.44 3.07
C LEU A 64 3.50 -4.63 1.85
N ALA A 65 4.45 -4.01 1.18
CA ALA A 65 4.23 -3.31 -0.07
C ALA A 65 4.95 -4.06 -1.20
N ARG A 66 4.20 -4.46 -2.22
CA ARG A 66 4.75 -5.14 -3.39
C ARG A 66 4.72 -4.19 -4.58
N MET A 67 5.81 -4.13 -5.31
CA MET A 67 5.92 -3.24 -6.46
C MET A 67 6.88 -3.82 -7.49
N ARG A 68 6.74 -3.35 -8.72
CA ARG A 68 7.68 -3.74 -9.77
C ARG A 68 9.03 -3.08 -9.49
N ARG A 69 10.09 -3.80 -9.82
CA ARG A 69 11.46 -3.33 -9.59
C ARG A 69 11.76 -2.01 -10.30
N ASP A 70 11.15 -1.78 -11.46
CA ASP A 70 11.33 -0.57 -12.25
C ASP A 70 10.40 0.58 -11.88
N ASN A 71 9.50 0.37 -10.92
CA ASN A 71 8.59 1.42 -10.46
C ASN A 71 9.28 2.29 -9.40
N ARG A 72 10.02 3.29 -9.86
CA ARG A 72 10.78 4.18 -8.99
C ARG A 72 9.89 5.01 -8.08
N GLY A 73 8.75 5.45 -8.59
CA GLY A 73 7.80 6.25 -7.80
C GLY A 73 7.28 5.46 -6.61
N ALA A 74 6.84 4.22 -6.83
CA ALA A 74 6.36 3.36 -5.75
C ALA A 74 7.47 3.05 -4.74
N ARG A 75 8.70 2.83 -5.21
CA ARG A 75 9.83 2.58 -4.31
C ARG A 75 10.14 3.78 -3.42
N THR A 76 10.06 4.99 -3.98
CA THR A 76 10.25 6.22 -3.22
C THR A 76 9.18 6.37 -2.15
N VAL A 77 7.91 6.15 -2.50
CA VAL A 77 6.79 6.20 -1.56
C VAL A 77 7.01 5.19 -0.43
N ALA A 78 7.39 3.96 -0.77
CA ALA A 78 7.63 2.92 0.23
C ALA A 78 8.77 3.33 1.19
N ALA A 79 9.86 3.86 0.67
CA ALA A 79 10.99 4.29 1.49
C ALA A 79 10.60 5.42 2.45
N VAL A 80 9.85 6.42 1.95
CA VAL A 80 9.38 7.53 2.78
C VAL A 80 8.42 7.05 3.86
N SER A 81 7.63 6.01 3.56
CA SER A 81 6.68 5.43 4.52
C SER A 81 7.34 4.47 5.52
N GLY A 82 8.66 4.29 5.45
CA GLY A 82 9.41 3.48 6.40
C GLY A 82 9.60 2.02 6.02
N TYR A 83 9.34 1.66 4.77
CA TYR A 83 9.51 0.28 4.31
C TYR A 83 10.97 0.00 3.96
N ASP A 84 11.44 -1.17 4.33
CA ASP A 84 12.73 -1.70 3.90
C ASP A 84 12.53 -2.66 2.72
N ILE A 85 13.53 -2.71 1.85
CA ILE A 85 13.53 -3.66 0.75
C ILE A 85 14.03 -5.01 1.27
N TRP A 86 13.15 -6.02 1.24
CA TRP A 86 13.50 -7.36 1.73
C TRP A 86 13.90 -8.32 0.62
N GLY A 87 13.63 -7.96 -0.64
CA GLY A 87 14.01 -8.77 -1.77
C GLY A 87 12.90 -8.90 -2.81
N THR A 88 13.06 -9.87 -3.68
CA THR A 88 12.09 -10.13 -4.74
C THR A 88 11.09 -11.16 -4.27
N LEU A 89 9.81 -10.81 -4.35
CA LEU A 89 8.73 -11.74 -4.04
C LEU A 89 8.50 -12.66 -5.25
N VAL A 90 8.57 -13.96 -5.00
CA VAL A 90 8.20 -14.96 -5.99
C VAL A 90 6.84 -15.53 -5.58
N THR A 91 5.86 -15.37 -6.46
CA THR A 91 4.54 -15.92 -6.21
C THR A 91 4.48 -17.33 -6.77
N VAL A 92 4.22 -18.29 -5.89
CA VAL A 92 4.04 -19.68 -6.28
C VAL A 92 2.56 -19.99 -6.16
N ARG A 93 1.97 -20.43 -7.26
CA ARG A 93 0.56 -20.82 -7.25
C ARG A 93 0.47 -22.27 -6.83
N VAL A 94 -0.21 -22.50 -5.73
CA VAL A 94 -0.45 -23.84 -5.22
C VAL A 94 -1.82 -24.31 -5.71
N PRO A 95 -1.93 -25.49 -6.35
CA PRO A 95 -3.22 -25.99 -6.77
C PRO A 95 -4.15 -26.19 -5.56
N PRO A 96 -5.46 -25.95 -5.73
CA PRO A 96 -6.38 -26.17 -4.62
C PRO A 96 -6.44 -27.65 -4.26
N GLU A 97 -6.48 -27.91 -2.97
CA GLU A 97 -6.69 -29.27 -2.48
C GLU A 97 -8.15 -29.66 -2.71
N LYS A 98 -8.36 -30.91 -2.91
CA LYS A 98 -9.70 -31.46 -3.06
C LYS A 98 -10.17 -32.17 -1.80
#